data_85fbcd15ed7a49d03edd5d367afac7e6
#
_entry.id   85fbcd15ed7a49d03edd5d367afac7e6
#
_cell.length_a   1.000
_cell.length_b   1.000
_cell.length_c   1.000
_cell.angle_alpha   90.00
_cell.angle_beta   90.00
_cell.angle_gamma   90.00
#
_symmetry.space_group_name_H-M   'P 1'
#
loop_
_entity.id
_entity.type
_entity.pdbx_description
1 polymer ?
#
loop_
_entity_poly.entity_id
_entity_poly.type
_entity_poly.pdbx_seq_one_letter_code
_entity_poly.pdbx_strand_id
1 'polypeptide(L)'
;AQVKQLREKLSDLKKKIATSETKHAALSETIGLLSSDILKLKNDKEQFKSLIEQWKVFELFLQATSKNGIPLEVIRSRLPEINTEIASVLQGVTGFTVELESDEGSNEMVIYINYGDSRRIIECASGMEKMMSALAIRVALINVSSLPKSDILIIDEGF
;
A
#
# COMPACT_ATOMS: atom_id res chain seq x y z
N ALA A 1 27.80 -24.65 81.56
CA ALA A 1 28.08 -23.58 80.53
C ALA A 1 27.94 -24.10 79.10
N GLN A 2 28.56 -25.19 78.70
CA GLN A 2 28.58 -25.75 77.31
C GLN A 2 27.20 -26.17 76.77
N VAL A 3 26.36 -26.81 77.58
CA VAL A 3 25.01 -27.25 77.18
C VAL A 3 24.09 -26.07 76.83
N LYS A 4 24.21 -24.95 77.51
CA LYS A 4 23.41 -23.75 77.27
C LYS A 4 23.84 -23.10 75.93
N GLN A 5 25.11 -22.99 75.65
CA GLN A 5 25.65 -22.48 74.39
C GLN A 5 25.25 -23.36 73.19
N LEU A 6 25.25 -24.69 73.35
CA LEU A 6 24.78 -25.60 72.31
C LEU A 6 23.30 -25.49 72.01
N ARG A 7 22.46 -25.27 72.99
CA ARG A 7 21.01 -25.01 72.85
C ARG A 7 20.74 -23.68 72.13
N GLU A 8 21.50 -22.64 72.44
CA GLU A 8 21.39 -21.35 71.77
C GLU A 8 21.79 -21.46 70.29
N LYS A 9 22.91 -22.10 69.98
CA LYS A 9 23.33 -22.35 68.59
C LYS A 9 22.31 -23.19 67.81
N LEU A 10 21.69 -24.17 68.43
CA LEU A 10 20.68 -25.03 67.81
C LEU A 10 19.39 -24.25 67.54
N SER A 11 19.01 -23.35 68.45
CA SER A 11 17.88 -22.42 68.23
C SER A 11 18.13 -21.46 67.05
N ASP A 12 19.34 -20.87 66.97
CA ASP A 12 19.71 -19.95 65.90
C ASP A 12 19.78 -20.67 64.52
N LEU A 13 20.33 -21.89 64.51
CA LEU A 13 20.32 -22.68 63.27
C LEU A 13 18.92 -23.05 62.82
N LYS A 14 18.01 -23.44 63.73
CA LYS A 14 16.62 -23.70 63.40
C LYS A 14 15.92 -22.45 62.82
N LYS A 15 16.15 -21.26 63.38
CA LYS A 15 15.62 -19.99 62.84
C LYS A 15 16.17 -19.71 61.45
N LYS A 16 17.48 -19.90 61.20
CA LYS A 16 18.08 -19.71 59.90
C LYS A 16 17.54 -20.72 58.86
N ILE A 17 17.32 -21.97 59.25
CA ILE A 17 16.66 -22.94 58.37
C ILE A 17 15.27 -22.50 57.98
N ALA A 18 14.40 -22.15 58.97
CA ALA A 18 13.05 -21.70 58.72
C ALA A 18 12.98 -20.45 57.81
N THR A 19 13.88 -19.48 58.00
CA THR A 19 13.97 -18.30 57.11
C THR A 19 14.48 -18.63 55.72
N SER A 20 15.37 -19.63 55.58
CA SER A 20 15.84 -20.10 54.31
C SER A 20 14.76 -20.86 53.53
N GLU A 21 13.98 -21.69 54.22
CA GLU A 21 12.86 -22.44 53.66
C GLU A 21 11.75 -21.48 53.11
N THR A 22 11.42 -20.47 53.91
CA THR A 22 10.40 -19.44 53.47
C THR A 22 10.89 -18.65 52.25
N LYS A 23 12.18 -18.27 52.19
CA LYS A 23 12.78 -17.63 51.04
C LYS A 23 12.80 -18.55 49.81
N HIS A 24 13.12 -19.81 50.01
CA HIS A 24 13.15 -20.80 48.93
C HIS A 24 11.73 -21.00 48.34
N ALA A 25 10.70 -21.10 49.18
CA ALA A 25 9.32 -21.22 48.76
C ALA A 25 8.88 -19.99 47.92
N ALA A 26 9.16 -18.78 48.39
CA ALA A 26 8.81 -17.55 47.69
C ALA A 26 9.54 -17.42 46.34
N LEU A 27 10.84 -17.79 46.30
CA LEU A 27 11.60 -17.81 45.04
C LEU A 27 11.06 -18.85 44.07
N SER A 28 10.71 -20.03 44.52
CA SER A 28 10.13 -21.10 43.71
C SER A 28 8.81 -20.68 43.06
N GLU A 29 7.95 -20.01 43.85
CA GLU A 29 6.70 -19.44 43.34
C GLU A 29 6.97 -18.36 42.27
N THR A 30 7.90 -17.45 42.54
CA THR A 30 8.29 -16.39 41.58
C THR A 30 8.84 -17.00 40.27
N ILE A 31 9.67 -18.03 40.35
CA ILE A 31 10.18 -18.75 39.17
C ILE A 31 9.04 -19.40 38.40
N GLY A 32 8.05 -19.97 39.08
CA GLY A 32 6.87 -20.55 38.45
C GLY A 32 6.07 -19.52 37.66
N LEU A 33 5.79 -18.36 38.26
CA LEU A 33 5.08 -17.25 37.59
C LEU A 33 5.84 -16.72 36.39
N LEU A 34 7.13 -16.42 36.55
CA LEU A 34 7.98 -15.93 35.47
C LEU A 34 8.09 -16.93 34.32
N SER A 35 8.18 -18.22 34.62
CA SER A 35 8.21 -19.26 33.60
C SER A 35 6.91 -19.32 32.79
N SER A 36 5.77 -19.16 33.45
CA SER A 36 4.46 -19.06 32.79
C SER A 36 4.37 -17.82 31.90
N ASP A 37 4.84 -16.68 32.36
CA ASP A 37 4.82 -15.42 31.60
C ASP A 37 5.75 -15.50 30.37
N ILE A 38 6.92 -16.09 30.53
CA ILE A 38 7.82 -16.34 29.38
C ILE A 38 7.15 -17.22 28.32
N LEU A 39 6.42 -18.26 28.75
CA LEU A 39 5.73 -19.15 27.81
C LEU A 39 4.62 -18.39 27.06
N LYS A 40 3.83 -17.57 27.76
CA LYS A 40 2.80 -16.71 27.15
C LYS A 40 3.41 -15.75 26.15
N LEU A 41 4.45 -15.02 26.55
CA LEU A 41 5.13 -14.05 25.67
C LEU A 41 5.75 -14.71 24.43
N LYS A 42 6.26 -15.94 24.54
CA LYS A 42 6.75 -16.70 23.37
C LYS A 42 5.62 -17.02 22.40
N ASN A 43 4.48 -17.49 22.93
CA ASN A 43 3.31 -17.77 22.10
C ASN A 43 2.76 -16.52 21.41
N ASP A 44 2.62 -15.43 22.17
CA ASP A 44 2.16 -14.13 21.64
C ASP A 44 3.12 -13.62 20.54
N LYS A 45 4.42 -13.78 20.72
CA LYS A 45 5.43 -13.43 19.72
C LYS A 45 5.25 -14.21 18.41
N GLU A 46 5.00 -15.51 18.49
CA GLU A 46 4.76 -16.32 17.29
C GLU A 46 3.44 -15.96 16.59
N GLN A 47 2.38 -15.70 17.35
CA GLN A 47 1.12 -15.20 16.80
C GLN A 47 1.31 -13.84 16.13
N PHE A 48 2.04 -12.94 16.76
CA PHE A 48 2.33 -11.61 16.20
C PHE A 48 3.11 -11.70 14.89
N LYS A 49 4.10 -12.60 14.78
CA LYS A 49 4.83 -12.82 13.52
C LYS A 49 3.90 -13.30 12.41
N SER A 50 3.03 -14.26 12.70
CA SER A 50 2.06 -14.77 11.73
C SER A 50 1.10 -13.67 11.26
N LEU A 51 0.63 -12.81 12.18
CA LEU A 51 -0.21 -11.67 11.85
C LEU A 51 0.50 -10.64 10.97
N ILE A 52 1.78 -10.36 11.24
CA ILE A 52 2.59 -9.46 10.38
C ILE A 52 2.72 -10.01 8.96
N GLU A 53 2.95 -11.32 8.81
CA GLU A 53 3.03 -11.93 7.48
C GLU A 53 1.71 -11.81 6.73
N GLN A 54 0.59 -12.09 7.38
CA GLN A 54 -0.74 -11.92 6.79
C GLN A 54 -1.00 -10.46 6.42
N TRP A 55 -0.68 -9.52 7.32
CA TRP A 55 -0.85 -8.09 7.07
C TRP A 55 -0.07 -7.62 5.84
N LYS A 56 1.18 -8.06 5.67
CA LYS A 56 2.00 -7.73 4.50
C LYS A 56 1.35 -8.20 3.19
N VAL A 57 0.74 -9.38 3.19
CA VAL A 57 0.02 -9.89 2.01
C VAL A 57 -1.18 -9.02 1.69
N PHE A 58 -1.97 -8.62 2.69
CA PHE A 58 -3.11 -7.72 2.50
C PHE A 58 -2.68 -6.32 2.03
N GLU A 59 -1.59 -5.79 2.59
CA GLU A 59 -1.04 -4.49 2.18
C GLU A 59 -0.62 -4.53 0.71
N LEU A 60 0.11 -5.57 0.29
CA LEU A 60 0.48 -5.77 -1.10
C LEU A 60 -0.75 -5.89 -2.02
N PHE A 61 -1.76 -6.64 -1.60
CA PHE A 61 -3.02 -6.76 -2.34
C PHE A 61 -3.72 -5.41 -2.50
N LEU A 62 -3.84 -4.63 -1.42
CA LEU A 62 -4.44 -3.29 -1.47
C LEU A 62 -3.65 -2.35 -2.38
N GLN A 63 -2.32 -2.39 -2.32
CA GLN A 63 -1.47 -1.61 -3.21
C GLN A 63 -1.66 -2.01 -4.67
N ALA A 64 -1.66 -3.30 -4.96
CA ALA A 64 -1.84 -3.82 -6.32
C ALA A 64 -3.21 -3.48 -6.92
N THR A 65 -4.27 -3.52 -6.11
CA THR A 65 -5.66 -3.24 -6.56
C THR A 65 -6.03 -1.76 -6.49
N SER A 66 -5.17 -0.91 -5.92
CA SER A 66 -5.39 0.54 -5.92
C SER A 66 -5.38 1.11 -7.33
N LYS A 67 -5.95 2.30 -7.51
CA LYS A 67 -5.94 3.00 -8.82
C LYS A 67 -4.54 3.23 -9.39
N ASN A 68 -3.52 3.32 -8.53
CA ASN A 68 -2.11 3.52 -8.88
C ASN A 68 -1.33 2.20 -8.97
N GLY A 69 -1.97 1.06 -8.84
CA GLY A 69 -1.40 -0.26 -8.97
C GLY A 69 -1.60 -0.87 -10.36
N ILE A 70 -2.04 -2.12 -10.41
CA ILE A 70 -2.27 -2.86 -11.65
C ILE A 70 -3.15 -2.10 -12.65
N PRO A 71 -4.26 -1.41 -12.25
CA PRO A 71 -5.07 -0.66 -13.20
C PRO A 71 -4.28 0.42 -13.96
N LEU A 72 -3.39 1.15 -13.28
CA LEU A 72 -2.55 2.15 -13.93
C LEU A 72 -1.55 1.52 -14.91
N GLU A 73 -0.93 0.40 -14.54
CA GLU A 73 -0.01 -0.32 -15.42
C GLU A 73 -0.72 -0.86 -16.68
N VAL A 74 -1.96 -1.33 -16.56
CA VAL A 74 -2.77 -1.73 -17.69
C VAL A 74 -3.03 -0.54 -18.62
N ILE A 75 -3.37 0.63 -18.06
CA ILE A 75 -3.57 1.85 -18.85
C ILE A 75 -2.26 2.24 -19.55
N ARG A 76 -1.14 2.28 -18.83
CA ARG A 76 0.19 2.59 -19.40
C ARG A 76 0.54 1.71 -20.58
N SER A 77 0.29 0.41 -20.45
CA SER A 77 0.57 -0.54 -21.55
C SER A 77 -0.26 -0.29 -22.82
N ARG A 78 -1.41 0.39 -22.69
CA ARG A 78 -2.30 0.73 -23.79
C ARG A 78 -2.10 2.14 -24.35
N LEU A 79 -1.32 3.00 -23.68
CA LEU A 79 -1.10 4.37 -24.13
C LEU A 79 -0.62 4.49 -25.59
N PRO A 80 0.34 3.68 -26.09
CA PRO A 80 0.77 3.78 -27.48
C PRO A 80 -0.37 3.53 -28.50
N GLU A 81 -1.24 2.55 -28.20
CA GLU A 81 -2.40 2.22 -29.02
C GLU A 81 -3.43 3.36 -28.99
N ILE A 82 -3.71 3.90 -27.80
CA ILE A 82 -4.62 5.04 -27.61
C ILE A 82 -4.10 6.28 -28.34
N ASN A 83 -2.82 6.61 -28.21
CA ASN A 83 -2.20 7.76 -28.87
C ASN A 83 -2.24 7.63 -30.41
N THR A 84 -2.03 6.43 -30.94
CA THR A 84 -2.16 6.15 -32.36
C THR A 84 -3.58 6.41 -32.86
N GLU A 85 -4.57 5.99 -32.10
CA GLU A 85 -5.98 6.19 -32.45
C GLU A 85 -6.39 7.66 -32.33
N ILE A 86 -5.92 8.38 -31.31
CA ILE A 86 -6.12 9.83 -31.17
C ILE A 86 -5.56 10.58 -32.38
N ALA A 87 -4.33 10.22 -32.81
CA ALA A 87 -3.71 10.83 -33.97
C ALA A 87 -4.53 10.55 -35.26
N SER A 88 -5.06 9.35 -35.43
CA SER A 88 -5.93 8.97 -36.55
C SER A 88 -7.20 9.80 -36.55
N VAL A 89 -7.85 10.01 -35.43
CA VAL A 89 -9.10 10.82 -35.30
C VAL A 89 -8.84 12.29 -35.62
N LEU A 90 -7.70 12.84 -35.23
CA LEU A 90 -7.35 14.24 -35.45
C LEU A 90 -6.75 14.51 -36.86
N GLN A 91 -6.33 13.48 -37.53
CA GLN A 91 -5.68 13.59 -38.84
C GLN A 91 -6.59 14.29 -39.86
N GLY A 92 -6.09 15.39 -40.46
CA GLY A 92 -6.84 16.19 -41.42
C GLY A 92 -7.94 17.07 -40.86
N VAL A 93 -8.17 17.04 -39.53
CA VAL A 93 -9.19 17.86 -38.84
C VAL A 93 -8.54 19.03 -38.13
N THR A 94 -7.36 18.83 -37.53
CA THR A 94 -6.66 19.85 -36.75
C THR A 94 -5.21 20.02 -37.26
N GLY A 95 -4.61 21.19 -36.98
CA GLY A 95 -3.18 21.45 -37.21
C GLY A 95 -2.29 21.01 -36.05
N PHE A 96 -2.81 20.25 -35.09
CA PHE A 96 -2.10 19.75 -33.93
C PHE A 96 -2.41 18.26 -33.66
N THR A 97 -1.55 17.61 -32.92
CA THR A 97 -1.77 16.25 -32.39
C THR A 97 -1.87 16.28 -30.88
N VAL A 98 -2.49 15.25 -30.31
CA VAL A 98 -2.66 15.11 -28.86
C VAL A 98 -2.01 13.81 -28.42
N GLU A 99 -1.30 13.86 -27.31
CA GLU A 99 -0.57 12.73 -26.76
C GLU A 99 -0.82 12.61 -25.26
N LEU A 100 -1.17 11.40 -24.83
CA LEU A 100 -1.30 11.04 -23.42
C LEU A 100 0.02 10.44 -22.93
N GLU A 101 0.57 10.99 -21.86
CA GLU A 101 1.74 10.44 -21.20
C GLU A 101 1.45 10.16 -19.73
N SER A 102 2.09 9.14 -19.20
CA SER A 102 2.11 8.87 -17.79
C SER A 102 3.45 9.36 -17.22
N ASP A 103 3.39 10.28 -16.28
CA ASP A 103 4.58 10.67 -15.52
C ASP A 103 4.99 9.53 -14.59
N GLU A 104 6.21 9.03 -14.76
CA GLU A 104 6.75 7.93 -13.95
C GLU A 104 6.91 8.33 -12.46
N GLY A 105 7.09 9.63 -12.17
CA GLY A 105 7.33 10.12 -10.81
C GLY A 105 6.07 10.38 -10.00
N SER A 106 4.99 10.86 -10.64
CA SER A 106 3.76 11.28 -9.95
C SER A 106 2.59 10.31 -10.08
N ASN A 107 2.70 9.29 -10.93
CA ASN A 107 1.59 8.41 -11.33
C ASN A 107 0.37 9.17 -11.90
N GLU A 108 0.60 10.36 -12.43
CA GLU A 108 -0.41 11.18 -13.07
C GLU A 108 -0.39 11.00 -14.59
N MET A 109 -1.56 11.19 -15.20
CA MET A 109 -1.69 11.22 -16.66
C MET A 109 -1.69 12.68 -17.09
N VAL A 110 -0.78 13.02 -18.01
CA VAL A 110 -0.67 14.36 -18.56
C VAL A 110 -1.05 14.32 -20.04
N ILE A 111 -1.81 15.31 -20.48
CA ILE A 111 -2.23 15.45 -21.87
C ILE A 111 -1.43 16.58 -22.49
N TYR A 112 -0.72 16.26 -23.56
CA TYR A 112 0.05 17.21 -24.32
C TYR A 112 -0.58 17.49 -25.68
N ILE A 113 -0.46 18.74 -26.11
CA ILE A 113 -0.77 19.17 -27.48
C ILE A 113 0.54 19.50 -28.19
N ASN A 114 0.74 18.91 -29.36
CA ASN A 114 1.94 19.05 -30.18
C ASN A 114 1.60 19.75 -31.49
N TYR A 115 2.34 20.83 -31.80
CA TYR A 115 2.23 21.61 -33.06
C TYR A 115 3.43 21.41 -33.97
N GLY A 116 4.07 20.26 -33.94
CA GLY A 116 5.34 20.01 -34.61
C GLY A 116 6.51 20.51 -33.77
N ASP A 117 6.81 21.80 -33.83
CA ASP A 117 7.96 22.39 -33.14
C ASP A 117 7.70 22.80 -31.68
N SER A 118 6.46 22.83 -31.26
CA SER A 118 6.07 23.23 -29.90
C SER A 118 5.16 22.21 -29.24
N ARG A 119 5.43 21.97 -27.96
CA ARG A 119 4.66 21.05 -27.11
C ARG A 119 4.21 21.79 -25.86
N ARG A 120 2.93 21.66 -25.50
CA ARG A 120 2.38 22.28 -24.28
C ARG A 120 1.35 21.37 -23.63
N ILE A 121 1.12 21.57 -22.34
CA ILE A 121 0.09 20.84 -21.59
C ILE A 121 -1.30 21.38 -21.97
N ILE A 122 -2.31 20.50 -21.88
CA ILE A 122 -3.71 20.80 -22.26
C ILE A 122 -4.31 21.97 -21.46
N GLU A 123 -3.85 22.19 -20.24
CA GLU A 123 -4.32 23.30 -19.38
C GLU A 123 -4.07 24.66 -20.02
N CYS A 124 -2.97 24.79 -20.79
CA CYS A 124 -2.60 26.01 -21.51
C CYS A 124 -3.25 26.13 -22.89
N ALA A 125 -4.13 25.22 -23.25
CA ALA A 125 -4.79 25.20 -24.56
C ALA A 125 -6.03 26.13 -24.59
N SER A 126 -6.38 26.57 -25.80
CA SER A 126 -7.62 27.30 -26.06
C SER A 126 -8.87 26.43 -25.86
N GLY A 127 -10.03 27.01 -25.75
CA GLY A 127 -11.29 26.26 -25.60
C GLY A 127 -11.54 25.28 -26.73
N MET A 128 -11.28 25.68 -27.98
CA MET A 128 -11.45 24.80 -29.15
C MET A 128 -10.48 23.65 -29.14
N GLU A 129 -9.21 23.88 -28.80
CA GLU A 129 -8.20 22.82 -28.68
C GLU A 129 -8.57 21.80 -27.59
N LYS A 130 -9.03 22.28 -26.43
CA LYS A 130 -9.51 21.43 -25.33
C LYS A 130 -10.70 20.57 -25.78
N MET A 131 -11.66 21.17 -26.46
CA MET A 131 -12.84 20.46 -26.95
C MET A 131 -12.47 19.38 -27.96
N MET A 132 -11.67 19.71 -28.99
CA MET A 132 -11.24 18.76 -30.01
C MET A 132 -10.39 17.64 -29.43
N SER A 133 -9.50 17.97 -28.51
CA SER A 133 -8.70 16.95 -27.77
C SER A 133 -9.58 16.02 -26.95
N ALA A 134 -10.54 16.56 -26.21
CA ALA A 134 -11.45 15.75 -25.39
C ALA A 134 -12.33 14.84 -26.24
N LEU A 135 -12.80 15.32 -27.38
CA LEU A 135 -13.59 14.51 -28.33
C LEU A 135 -12.73 13.39 -28.93
N ALA A 136 -11.53 13.71 -29.41
CA ALA A 136 -10.63 12.72 -29.98
C ALA A 136 -10.22 11.63 -29.00
N ILE A 137 -9.91 12.00 -27.75
CA ILE A 137 -9.61 11.05 -26.67
C ILE A 137 -10.80 10.12 -26.40
N ARG A 138 -12.02 10.65 -26.32
CA ARG A 138 -13.23 9.85 -26.10
C ARG A 138 -13.46 8.85 -27.22
N VAL A 139 -13.35 9.28 -28.47
CA VAL A 139 -13.51 8.40 -29.65
C VAL A 139 -12.43 7.34 -29.68
N ALA A 140 -11.17 7.69 -29.43
CA ALA A 140 -10.06 6.76 -29.37
C ALA A 140 -10.25 5.72 -28.26
N LEU A 141 -10.67 6.13 -27.06
CA LEU A 141 -10.95 5.21 -25.96
C LEU A 141 -12.11 4.24 -26.30
N ILE A 142 -13.15 4.69 -26.99
CA ILE A 142 -14.24 3.82 -27.47
C ILE A 142 -13.68 2.80 -28.48
N ASN A 143 -12.80 3.23 -29.39
CA ASN A 143 -12.24 2.37 -30.43
C ASN A 143 -11.28 1.32 -29.86
N VAL A 144 -10.45 1.67 -28.89
CA VAL A 144 -9.50 0.76 -28.24
C VAL A 144 -10.19 -0.15 -27.21
N SER A 145 -11.34 0.27 -26.66
CA SER A 145 -12.06 -0.49 -25.65
C SER A 145 -12.58 -1.83 -26.19
N SER A 146 -12.47 -2.88 -25.41
CA SER A 146 -13.12 -4.19 -25.64
C SER A 146 -14.58 -4.26 -25.19
N LEU A 147 -15.11 -3.18 -24.61
CA LEU A 147 -16.50 -3.10 -24.17
C LEU A 147 -17.46 -2.99 -25.39
N PRO A 148 -18.74 -3.37 -25.25
CA PRO A 148 -19.73 -3.15 -26.29
C PRO A 148 -19.77 -1.68 -26.69
N LYS A 149 -19.63 -1.42 -28.01
CA LYS A 149 -19.61 -0.06 -28.55
C LYS A 149 -21.04 0.43 -28.79
N SER A 150 -21.30 1.71 -28.51
CA SER A 150 -22.52 2.38 -28.89
C SER A 150 -22.37 2.99 -30.26
N ASP A 151 -23.38 2.90 -31.11
CA ASP A 151 -23.44 3.56 -32.42
C ASP A 151 -23.90 5.03 -32.32
N ILE A 152 -24.14 5.51 -31.09
CA ILE A 152 -24.65 6.86 -30.85
C ILE A 152 -23.66 7.61 -29.97
N LEU A 153 -23.24 8.80 -30.42
CA LEU A 153 -22.47 9.78 -29.66
C LEU A 153 -23.31 11.02 -29.42
N ILE A 154 -23.55 11.36 -28.16
CA ILE A 154 -24.28 12.56 -27.76
C ILE A 154 -23.24 13.57 -27.25
N ILE A 155 -23.22 14.76 -27.88
CA ILE A 155 -22.39 15.89 -27.46
C ILE A 155 -23.32 16.95 -26.91
N ASP A 156 -23.25 17.23 -25.61
CA ASP A 156 -24.01 18.25 -24.93
C ASP A 156 -23.07 19.41 -24.55
N GLU A 157 -23.47 20.65 -24.93
CA GLU A 157 -22.73 21.89 -24.65
C GLU A 157 -21.23 21.85 -25.04
N GLY A 158 -20.91 21.28 -26.23
CA GLY A 158 -19.54 21.14 -26.70
C GLY A 158 -18.92 22.36 -27.39
N PHE A 159 -19.67 23.47 -27.56
CA PHE A 159 -19.28 24.63 -28.35
C PHE A 159 -19.25 25.90 -27.52
#